data_234cbba969516a5e1d12971c2ac02489
#
_entry.id   234cbba969516a5e1d12971c2ac02489
#
_cell.length_a   1.000
_cell.length_b   1.000
_cell.length_c   1.000
_cell.angle_alpha   90.00
_cell.angle_beta   90.00
_cell.angle_gamma   90.00
#
_symmetry.space_group_name_H-M   'P 1'
#
loop_
_entity.id
_entity.type
_entity.pdbx_description
1 polymer ?
#
loop_
_entity_poly.entity_id
_entity_poly.type
_entity_poly.pdbx_seq_one_letter_code
_entity_poly.pdbx_strand_id
1 'polypeptide(L)'
;MRKTVEIMQTQKIDRNDIKNFLGSWAEGIIAIGSSYTEGDDYREKAISFLKDHYAFAHDEVLFKPTFTNEILFRNDFDSALSYFIGGDISEDSGFAIRPWKKIELIESNFIIDSSTNAVMGALELLPYDDENITKIAFTFILAIYDNHIKIRVHHSSPLK
;
A
#
# COMPACT_ATOMS: atom_id res chain seq x y z
N MET A 1 -19.49 -27.17 8.30
CA MET A 1 -19.08 -26.43 9.04
C MET A 1 -19.68 -25.05 9.05
N ARG A 2 -20.55 -24.90 10.01
CA ARG A 2 -21.24 -23.64 10.18
C ARG A 2 -20.29 -22.46 10.37
N LYS A 3 -19.23 -22.64 11.17
CA LYS A 3 -18.24 -21.58 11.41
C LYS A 3 -17.62 -21.07 10.13
N THR A 4 -17.31 -21.97 9.20
CA THR A 4 -16.72 -21.59 7.93
C THR A 4 -17.65 -20.69 7.14
N VAL A 5 -18.96 -21.05 7.10
CA VAL A 5 -19.96 -20.26 6.39
C VAL A 5 -20.13 -18.90 7.03
N GLU A 6 -20.22 -18.86 8.36
CA GLU A 6 -20.34 -17.60 9.09
C GLU A 6 -19.16 -16.69 8.87
N ILE A 7 -17.93 -17.23 8.90
CA ILE A 7 -16.72 -16.45 8.66
C ILE A 7 -16.75 -15.85 7.26
N MET A 8 -17.16 -16.63 6.26
CA MET A 8 -17.25 -16.14 4.89
C MET A 8 -18.23 -14.99 4.75
N GLN A 9 -19.36 -15.06 5.46
CA GLN A 9 -20.35 -13.99 5.44
C GLN A 9 -19.83 -12.72 6.12
N THR A 10 -19.11 -12.85 7.25
CA THR A 10 -18.57 -11.71 7.97
C THR A 10 -17.36 -11.11 7.29
N GLN A 11 -16.74 -11.82 6.34
CA GLN A 11 -15.57 -11.35 5.61
C GLN A 11 -15.91 -10.61 4.32
N LYS A 12 -17.16 -10.24 4.14
CA LYS A 12 -17.51 -9.38 3.00
C LYS A 12 -16.92 -8.00 3.19
N ILE A 13 -16.28 -7.52 2.15
CA ILE A 13 -15.70 -6.18 2.11
C ILE A 13 -16.75 -5.23 1.54
N ASP A 14 -16.93 -4.08 2.17
CA ASP A 14 -17.76 -3.00 1.61
C ASP A 14 -16.88 -1.77 1.31
N ARG A 15 -17.51 -0.72 0.78
CA ARG A 15 -16.77 0.50 0.42
C ARG A 15 -16.08 1.15 1.61
N ASN A 16 -16.74 1.16 2.76
CA ASN A 16 -16.15 1.74 3.97
C ASN A 16 -14.92 0.97 4.41
N ASP A 17 -14.96 -0.35 4.30
CA ASP A 17 -13.82 -1.20 4.63
C ASP A 17 -12.63 -0.85 3.74
N ILE A 18 -12.86 -0.66 2.45
CA ILE A 18 -11.79 -0.29 1.51
C ILE A 18 -11.26 1.11 1.81
N LYS A 19 -12.14 2.07 2.07
CA LYS A 19 -11.72 3.43 2.42
C LYS A 19 -10.90 3.46 3.71
N ASN A 20 -11.30 2.69 4.70
CA ASN A 20 -10.54 2.57 5.95
C ASN A 20 -9.18 1.92 5.70
N PHE A 21 -9.14 0.91 4.83
CA PHE A 21 -7.88 0.28 4.43
C PHE A 21 -6.95 1.28 3.75
N LEU A 22 -7.46 2.07 2.81
CA LEU A 22 -6.67 3.10 2.11
C LEU A 22 -6.13 4.13 3.09
N GLY A 23 -6.95 4.54 4.08
CA GLY A 23 -6.51 5.44 5.14
C GLY A 23 -5.39 4.84 5.97
N SER A 24 -5.51 3.57 6.33
CA SER A 24 -4.48 2.84 7.08
C SER A 24 -3.19 2.74 6.28
N TRP A 25 -3.29 2.47 4.98
CA TRP A 25 -2.13 2.42 4.09
C TRP A 25 -1.42 3.77 4.07
N ALA A 26 -2.16 4.85 3.88
CA ALA A 26 -1.60 6.21 3.83
C ALA A 26 -0.94 6.60 5.15
N GLU A 27 -1.60 6.33 6.27
CA GLU A 27 -1.04 6.60 7.59
C GLU A 27 0.22 5.79 7.85
N GLY A 28 0.25 4.56 7.38
CA GLY A 28 1.43 3.70 7.50
C GLY A 28 2.64 4.25 6.76
N ILE A 29 2.44 4.76 5.55
CA ILE A 29 3.50 5.41 4.78
C ILE A 29 4.03 6.65 5.53
N ILE A 30 3.12 7.49 6.02
CA ILE A 30 3.49 8.70 6.77
C ILE A 30 4.27 8.32 8.03
N ALA A 31 3.84 7.28 8.74
CA ALA A 31 4.49 6.83 9.96
C ALA A 31 5.92 6.33 9.72
N ILE A 32 6.16 5.65 8.60
CA ILE A 32 7.52 5.22 8.23
C ILE A 32 8.43 6.44 8.06
N GLY A 33 7.96 7.45 7.34
CA GLY A 33 8.72 8.68 7.13
C GLY A 33 8.99 9.44 8.41
N SER A 34 8.02 9.50 9.31
CA SER A 34 8.19 10.13 10.63
C SER A 34 9.24 9.41 11.46
N SER A 35 9.21 8.07 11.48
CA SER A 35 10.21 7.28 12.18
C SER A 35 11.61 7.54 11.65
N TYR A 36 11.73 7.62 10.33
CA TYR A 36 13.00 7.91 9.68
C TYR A 36 13.55 9.28 10.12
N THR A 37 12.69 10.30 10.10
CA THR A 37 13.06 11.67 10.46
C THR A 37 13.45 11.79 11.93
N GLU A 38 12.76 11.06 12.80
CA GLU A 38 13.00 11.09 14.24
C GLU A 38 14.14 10.20 14.69
N GLY A 39 14.74 9.44 13.79
CA GLY A 39 15.82 8.52 14.13
C GLY A 39 15.37 7.25 14.82
N ASP A 40 14.08 6.91 14.70
CA ASP A 40 13.53 5.67 15.22
C ASP A 40 13.75 4.52 14.25
N ASP A 41 13.31 3.32 14.64
CA ASP A 41 13.47 2.12 13.82
C ASP A 41 12.43 2.10 12.67
N TYR A 42 12.73 2.86 11.62
CA TYR A 42 11.83 2.94 10.46
C TYR A 42 11.81 1.63 9.66
N ARG A 43 12.87 0.83 9.72
CA ARG A 43 12.91 -0.46 9.05
C ARG A 43 11.88 -1.41 9.64
N GLU A 44 11.82 -1.51 10.96
CA GLU A 44 10.83 -2.34 11.63
C GLU A 44 9.41 -1.86 11.33
N LYS A 45 9.23 -0.54 11.30
CA LYS A 45 7.95 0.08 10.94
C LYS A 45 7.53 -0.30 9.52
N ALA A 46 8.46 -0.28 8.58
CA ALA A 46 8.20 -0.64 7.18
C ALA A 46 7.87 -2.12 7.03
N ILE A 47 8.59 -2.98 7.76
CA ILE A 47 8.31 -4.43 7.78
C ILE A 47 6.89 -4.68 8.26
N SER A 48 6.49 -4.06 9.37
CA SER A 48 5.14 -4.18 9.90
C SER A 48 4.10 -3.66 8.92
N PHE A 49 4.36 -2.53 8.29
CA PHE A 49 3.48 -1.94 7.28
C PHE A 49 3.23 -2.91 6.13
N LEU A 50 4.28 -3.52 5.60
CA LEU A 50 4.14 -4.47 4.50
C LEU A 50 3.37 -5.72 4.92
N LYS A 51 3.64 -6.24 6.11
CA LYS A 51 2.93 -7.41 6.64
C LYS A 51 1.44 -7.12 6.84
N ASP A 52 1.11 -5.91 7.29
CA ASP A 52 -0.27 -5.53 7.57
C ASP A 52 -1.07 -5.26 6.30
N HIS A 53 -0.43 -4.77 5.24
CA HIS A 53 -1.16 -4.28 4.07
C HIS A 53 -1.01 -5.11 2.81
N TYR A 54 0.02 -5.95 2.70
CA TYR A 54 0.28 -6.76 1.50
C TYR A 54 0.25 -8.24 1.84
N ALA A 55 -0.20 -9.05 0.89
CA ALA A 55 -0.45 -10.47 1.11
C ALA A 55 0.79 -11.36 0.91
N PHE A 56 2.00 -10.80 0.96
CA PHE A 56 3.24 -11.55 0.67
C PHE A 56 3.40 -12.83 1.50
N ALA A 57 2.92 -12.84 2.74
CA ALA A 57 3.04 -14.00 3.62
C ALA A 57 2.00 -15.09 3.33
N HIS A 58 0.98 -14.78 2.54
CA HIS A 58 -0.18 -15.66 2.36
C HIS A 58 -0.35 -16.14 0.93
N ASP A 59 0.07 -15.33 -0.05
CA ASP A 59 -0.31 -15.54 -1.44
C ASP A 59 0.67 -14.87 -2.37
N GLU A 60 0.49 -15.07 -3.69
CA GLU A 60 1.26 -14.33 -4.68
C GLU A 60 0.75 -12.89 -4.73
N VAL A 61 1.70 -11.96 -4.87
CA VAL A 61 1.41 -10.54 -4.98
C VAL A 61 2.06 -10.00 -6.24
N LEU A 62 1.32 -9.17 -6.97
CA LEU A 62 1.85 -8.42 -8.09
C LEU A 62 1.92 -6.95 -7.70
N PHE A 63 3.11 -6.38 -7.77
CA PHE A 63 3.31 -5.00 -7.35
C PHE A 63 4.20 -4.25 -8.32
N LYS A 64 3.64 -3.22 -8.97
CA LYS A 64 4.39 -2.25 -9.76
C LYS A 64 4.30 -0.91 -9.06
N PRO A 65 5.33 -0.53 -8.28
CA PRO A 65 5.34 0.76 -7.58
C PRO A 65 5.33 1.96 -8.51
N THR A 66 5.07 3.13 -7.94
CA THR A 66 4.94 4.37 -8.70
C THR A 66 6.19 4.75 -9.48
N PHE A 67 7.37 4.67 -8.83
CA PHE A 67 8.60 5.23 -9.37
C PHE A 67 9.68 4.17 -9.58
N THR A 68 9.35 3.10 -10.28
CA THR A 68 10.34 2.11 -10.69
C THR A 68 10.64 2.25 -12.18
N ASN A 69 11.89 2.12 -12.57
CA ASN A 69 12.33 2.28 -13.96
C ASN A 69 13.15 1.09 -14.48
N GLU A 70 13.97 0.48 -13.64
CA GLU A 70 14.84 -0.62 -14.03
C GLU A 70 14.24 -1.96 -13.63
N ILE A 71 13.93 -2.13 -12.36
CA ILE A 71 13.22 -3.31 -11.87
C ILE A 71 11.80 -2.89 -11.58
N LEU A 72 10.93 -3.07 -12.56
CA LEU A 72 9.57 -2.53 -12.53
C LEU A 72 8.70 -3.17 -11.47
N PHE A 73 8.80 -4.48 -11.32
CA PHE A 73 7.88 -5.24 -10.49
C PHE A 73 8.57 -5.71 -9.21
N ARG A 74 7.86 -5.54 -8.10
CA ARG A 74 8.38 -5.84 -6.77
C ARG A 74 7.48 -6.89 -6.12
N ASN A 75 7.49 -8.09 -6.71
CA ASN A 75 6.51 -9.14 -6.40
C ASN A 75 6.91 -10.00 -5.19
N ASP A 76 8.02 -9.69 -4.52
CA ASP A 76 8.40 -10.34 -3.28
C ASP A 76 8.62 -9.32 -2.17
N PHE A 77 8.62 -9.80 -0.93
CA PHE A 77 8.71 -8.95 0.24
C PHE A 77 9.96 -8.07 0.25
N ASP A 78 11.11 -8.65 -0.01
CA ASP A 78 12.38 -7.92 0.09
C ASP A 78 12.49 -6.82 -0.96
N SER A 79 12.07 -7.08 -2.19
CA SER A 79 12.11 -6.06 -3.25
C SER A 79 11.09 -4.95 -3.02
N ALA A 80 9.95 -5.28 -2.44
CA ALA A 80 8.95 -4.28 -2.05
C ALA A 80 9.48 -3.41 -0.90
N LEU A 81 10.10 -4.02 0.09
CA LEU A 81 10.71 -3.29 1.20
C LEU A 81 11.78 -2.33 0.71
N SER A 82 12.63 -2.77 -0.20
CA SER A 82 13.65 -1.91 -0.80
C SER A 82 13.03 -0.66 -1.44
N TYR A 83 11.92 -0.82 -2.13
CA TYR A 83 11.24 0.33 -2.73
C TYR A 83 10.84 1.37 -1.68
N PHE A 84 10.28 0.92 -0.56
CA PHE A 84 9.74 1.84 0.44
C PHE A 84 10.80 2.52 1.29
N ILE A 85 11.91 1.87 1.58
CA ILE A 85 12.93 2.43 2.49
C ILE A 85 14.35 2.47 1.93
N GLY A 86 14.53 2.09 0.66
CA GLY A 86 15.86 1.91 0.09
C GLY A 86 16.43 0.56 0.50
N GLY A 87 17.47 0.12 -0.18
CA GLY A 87 18.10 -1.15 0.13
C GLY A 87 18.95 -1.69 -0.99
N ASP A 88 18.80 -2.97 -1.29
CA ASP A 88 19.67 -3.68 -2.22
C ASP A 88 19.47 -3.29 -3.69
N ILE A 89 18.32 -2.73 -4.03
CA ILE A 89 18.05 -2.31 -5.40
C ILE A 89 18.49 -0.86 -5.57
N SER A 90 19.46 -0.65 -6.46
CA SER A 90 20.19 0.62 -6.53
C SER A 90 19.34 1.82 -6.94
N GLU A 91 18.27 1.61 -7.72
CA GLU A 91 17.42 2.74 -8.10
C GLU A 91 16.53 3.25 -6.95
N ASP A 92 16.44 2.50 -5.86
CA ASP A 92 15.51 2.81 -4.76
C ASP A 92 16.08 3.87 -3.83
N SER A 93 15.37 4.98 -3.72
CA SER A 93 15.71 6.03 -2.77
C SER A 93 14.84 5.99 -1.49
N GLY A 94 13.84 5.12 -1.50
CA GLY A 94 12.94 4.97 -0.36
C GLY A 94 11.70 5.87 -0.45
N PHE A 95 10.66 5.38 -1.08
CA PHE A 95 9.43 6.16 -1.29
C PHE A 95 8.84 6.66 0.03
N ALA A 96 8.85 5.83 1.08
CA ALA A 96 8.22 6.16 2.36
C ALA A 96 9.09 7.04 3.25
N ILE A 97 10.39 7.10 3.00
CA ILE A 97 11.30 7.88 3.85
C ILE A 97 11.64 9.25 3.27
N ARG A 98 10.90 9.70 2.31
CA ARG A 98 11.10 10.98 1.65
C ARG A 98 11.17 12.19 2.59
N PRO A 99 10.38 12.46 3.65
CA PRO A 99 9.09 11.92 4.11
C PRO A 99 7.86 12.68 3.59
N TRP A 100 6.69 12.10 3.82
CA TRP A 100 5.43 12.72 3.41
C TRP A 100 4.72 13.34 4.61
N LYS A 101 4.22 14.54 4.42
CA LYS A 101 3.45 15.27 5.44
C LYS A 101 1.98 14.88 5.40
N LYS A 102 1.45 14.66 4.18
CA LYS A 102 0.03 14.38 3.98
C LYS A 102 -0.14 13.52 2.74
N ILE A 103 -1.02 12.55 2.84
CA ILE A 103 -1.44 11.73 1.71
C ILE A 103 -2.97 11.76 1.69
N GLU A 104 -3.54 12.23 0.60
CA GLU A 104 -4.96 12.46 0.49
C GLU A 104 -5.55 11.68 -0.68
N LEU A 105 -6.62 10.93 -0.41
CA LEU A 105 -7.38 10.23 -1.45
C LEU A 105 -8.30 11.24 -2.13
N ILE A 106 -8.05 11.47 -3.41
CA ILE A 106 -8.80 12.47 -4.17
C ILE A 106 -10.00 11.86 -4.86
N GLU A 107 -9.83 10.65 -5.39
CA GLU A 107 -10.87 9.98 -6.14
C GLU A 107 -10.73 8.48 -5.93
N SER A 108 -11.86 7.76 -5.88
CA SER A 108 -11.86 6.31 -5.80
C SER A 108 -13.05 5.71 -6.53
N ASN A 109 -12.81 4.61 -7.20
CA ASN A 109 -13.79 3.87 -7.97
C ASN A 109 -13.66 2.40 -7.57
N PHE A 110 -14.78 1.68 -7.41
CA PHE A 110 -14.79 0.37 -6.79
C PHE A 110 -15.50 -0.67 -7.65
N ILE A 111 -15.00 -1.89 -7.63
CA ILE A 111 -15.77 -3.08 -7.99
C ILE A 111 -15.73 -3.99 -6.77
N ILE A 112 -16.89 -4.27 -6.20
CA ILE A 112 -17.01 -5.10 -5.02
C ILE A 112 -18.09 -6.15 -5.31
N ASP A 113 -17.68 -7.39 -5.52
CA ASP A 113 -18.61 -8.48 -5.75
C ASP A 113 -18.07 -9.76 -5.11
N SER A 114 -18.69 -10.89 -5.39
CA SER A 114 -18.33 -12.16 -4.76
C SER A 114 -16.94 -12.66 -5.13
N SER A 115 -16.37 -12.18 -6.22
CA SER A 115 -15.09 -12.67 -6.72
C SER A 115 -13.99 -11.60 -6.77
N THR A 116 -14.35 -10.32 -6.69
CA THR A 116 -13.39 -9.24 -6.91
C THR A 116 -13.64 -8.10 -5.94
N ASN A 117 -12.56 -7.62 -5.34
CA ASN A 117 -12.57 -6.39 -4.56
C ASN A 117 -11.46 -5.51 -5.11
N ALA A 118 -11.84 -4.57 -5.96
CA ALA A 118 -10.89 -3.73 -6.65
C ALA A 118 -11.18 -2.25 -6.40
N VAL A 119 -10.14 -1.45 -6.32
CA VAL A 119 -10.25 -0.01 -6.26
C VAL A 119 -9.24 0.62 -7.20
N MET A 120 -9.68 1.60 -7.96
CA MET A 120 -8.81 2.49 -8.72
C MET A 120 -9.05 3.90 -8.21
N GLY A 121 -7.98 4.63 -7.98
CA GLY A 121 -8.10 5.96 -7.45
C GLY A 121 -6.90 6.83 -7.73
N ALA A 122 -6.95 8.02 -7.16
CA ALA A 122 -5.89 9.00 -7.26
C ALA A 122 -5.54 9.53 -5.88
N LEU A 123 -4.26 9.73 -5.65
CA LEU A 123 -3.72 10.28 -4.41
C LEU A 123 -2.94 11.54 -4.68
N GLU A 124 -2.98 12.46 -3.73
CA GLU A 124 -2.08 13.60 -3.67
C GLU A 124 -1.21 13.47 -2.44
N LEU A 125 0.10 13.55 -2.64
CA LEU A 125 1.08 13.41 -1.58
C LEU A 125 1.86 14.72 -1.44
N LEU A 126 1.84 15.28 -0.23
CA LEU A 126 2.55 16.51 0.08
C LEU A 126 3.78 16.18 0.91
N PRO A 127 4.99 16.45 0.40
CA PRO A 127 6.20 16.24 1.19
C PRO A 127 6.43 17.39 2.18
N TYR A 128 7.32 17.16 3.17
CA TYR A 128 7.70 18.21 4.11
C TYR A 128 8.64 19.24 3.51
N ASP A 129 9.52 18.81 2.62
CA ASP A 129 10.63 19.62 2.12
C ASP A 129 10.30 20.38 0.83
N ASP A 130 9.09 20.27 0.34
CA ASP A 130 8.69 20.83 -0.95
C ASP A 130 7.20 21.18 -0.89
N GLU A 131 6.80 22.20 -1.59
CA GLU A 131 5.39 22.59 -1.71
C GLU A 131 4.71 21.90 -2.89
N ASN A 132 5.49 21.24 -3.74
CA ASN A 132 4.96 20.57 -4.92
C ASN A 132 4.30 19.24 -4.53
N ILE A 133 3.02 19.13 -4.85
CA ILE A 133 2.25 17.93 -4.60
C ILE A 133 2.62 16.87 -5.63
N THR A 134 2.89 15.66 -5.16
CA THR A 134 3.05 14.51 -6.03
C THR A 134 1.70 13.85 -6.23
N LYS A 135 1.30 13.66 -7.49
CA LYS A 135 0.01 13.03 -7.82
C LYS A 135 0.26 11.66 -8.42
N ILE A 136 -0.47 10.67 -7.95
CA ILE A 136 -0.38 9.32 -8.45
C ILE A 136 -1.76 8.72 -8.68
N ALA A 137 -1.83 7.80 -9.64
CA ALA A 137 -3.00 6.95 -9.82
C ALA A 137 -2.63 5.54 -9.40
N PHE A 138 -3.57 4.81 -8.81
CA PHE A 138 -3.30 3.47 -8.31
C PHE A 138 -4.47 2.53 -8.57
N THR A 139 -4.14 1.24 -8.61
CA THR A 139 -5.10 0.16 -8.61
C THR A 139 -4.69 -0.83 -7.54
N PHE A 140 -5.64 -1.20 -6.67
CA PHE A 140 -5.48 -2.30 -5.72
C PHE A 140 -6.51 -3.36 -6.02
N ILE A 141 -6.08 -4.62 -6.00
CA ILE A 141 -6.98 -5.76 -5.86
C ILE A 141 -6.74 -6.31 -4.46
N LEU A 142 -7.82 -6.43 -3.69
CA LEU A 142 -7.76 -6.76 -2.27
C LEU A 142 -8.39 -8.12 -2.01
N ALA A 143 -7.90 -8.78 -0.98
CA ALA A 143 -8.47 -10.04 -0.48
C ALA A 143 -8.42 -10.06 1.04
N ILE A 144 -9.12 -11.01 1.65
CA ILE A 144 -9.16 -11.13 3.10
C ILE A 144 -8.34 -12.36 3.52
N TYR A 145 -7.45 -12.15 4.49
CA TYR A 145 -6.65 -13.20 5.11
C TYR A 145 -6.75 -13.04 6.62
N ASP A 146 -7.22 -14.07 7.30
CA ASP A 146 -7.38 -14.06 8.76
C ASP A 146 -8.14 -12.82 9.25
N ASN A 147 -9.24 -12.48 8.56
CA ASN A 147 -10.09 -11.31 8.83
C ASN A 147 -9.42 -9.96 8.56
N HIS A 148 -8.30 -9.95 7.86
CA HIS A 148 -7.61 -8.70 7.50
C HIS A 148 -7.58 -8.51 5.99
N ILE A 149 -7.87 -7.30 5.56
CA ILE A 149 -7.77 -6.93 4.14
C ILE A 149 -6.31 -6.74 3.79
N LYS A 150 -5.87 -7.36 2.69
CA LYS A 150 -4.50 -7.21 2.19
C LYS A 150 -4.48 -7.09 0.68
N ILE A 151 -3.45 -6.45 0.18
CA ILE A 151 -3.27 -6.20 -1.25
C ILE A 151 -2.69 -7.44 -1.94
N ARG A 152 -3.38 -7.90 -3.01
CA ARG A 152 -2.89 -8.93 -3.92
C ARG A 152 -2.25 -8.31 -5.16
N VAL A 153 -2.80 -7.21 -5.66
CA VAL A 153 -2.28 -6.51 -6.83
C VAL A 153 -2.24 -5.02 -6.54
N HIS A 154 -1.12 -4.40 -6.85
CA HIS A 154 -0.93 -2.96 -6.70
C HIS A 154 -0.18 -2.43 -7.92
N HIS A 155 -0.82 -1.58 -8.69
CA HIS A 155 -0.20 -0.89 -9.81
C HIS A 155 -0.35 0.61 -9.59
N SER A 156 0.76 1.32 -9.55
CA SER A 156 0.75 2.78 -9.40
C SER A 156 1.58 3.45 -10.48
N SER A 157 1.15 4.65 -10.85
CA SER A 157 1.87 5.47 -11.82
C SER A 157 1.77 6.94 -11.43
N PRO A 158 2.81 7.74 -11.75
CA PRO A 158 2.74 9.16 -11.48
C PRO A 158 1.82 9.86 -12.49
N LEU A 159 1.17 10.91 -12.03
CA LEU A 159 0.39 11.81 -12.87
C LEU A 159 1.19 13.11 -13.05
N LYS A 160 1.00 13.75 -14.16
CA LYS A 160 1.64 15.03 -14.45
C LYS A 160 0.84 16.21 -13.94
#